data_6193729f310f67c324a6b1e4818cab1d
#
_entry.id   6193729f310f67c324a6b1e4818cab1d
#
_cell.length_a   1.000
_cell.length_b   1.000
_cell.length_c   1.000
_cell.angle_alpha   90.00
_cell.angle_beta   90.00
_cell.angle_gamma   90.00
#
_symmetry.space_group_name_H-M   'P 1'
#
loop_
_entity.id
_entity.type
_entity.pdbx_description
1 polymer ?
#
loop_
_entity_poly.entity_id
_entity_poly.type
_entity_poly.pdbx_seq_one_letter_code
_entity_poly.pdbx_strand_id
1 'polypeptide(L)'
;TPPTGFSYGTNGGVYREVETQDEQKNTIKKKVLVLPYDLFAVDILNVNKEHHVYMLAMRPEGTVQIIIPQKSVVSKDETVKSLAAQNIISAFGSGNDKNLFDYVRGCAENMSTAKRAIDVPSGYGWQPDGGFVAGGKIFRPTGDIQQIPMPGLENVTHATKPMGTLEGWRKFPQMLIAREMYDILAIGCG
;
A
#
# COMPACT_ATOMS: atom_id res chain seq x y z
N THR A 1 -5.84 -14.13 4.61
CA THR A 1 -7.26 -14.54 4.78
C THR A 1 -8.09 -13.34 5.22
N PRO A 2 -9.35 -13.22 4.76
CA PRO A 2 -10.23 -12.14 5.20
C PRO A 2 -10.56 -12.27 6.70
N PRO A 3 -10.93 -11.18 7.38
CA PRO A 3 -11.41 -11.23 8.75
C PRO A 3 -12.68 -12.07 8.90
N THR A 4 -12.97 -12.50 10.13
CA THR A 4 -14.18 -13.27 10.44
C THR A 4 -15.45 -12.52 9.99
N GLY A 5 -16.39 -13.24 9.36
CA GLY A 5 -17.63 -12.67 8.82
C GLY A 5 -17.48 -12.03 7.44
N PHE A 6 -16.29 -12.11 6.84
CA PHE A 6 -16.04 -11.63 5.48
C PHE A 6 -15.50 -12.74 4.58
N SER A 7 -15.72 -12.59 3.28
CA SER A 7 -15.21 -13.52 2.26
C SER A 7 -14.85 -12.77 0.98
N TYR A 8 -13.94 -13.34 0.18
CA TYR A 8 -13.71 -12.87 -1.19
C TYR A 8 -14.68 -13.56 -2.15
N GLY A 9 -15.10 -12.82 -3.18
CA GLY A 9 -15.92 -13.35 -4.24
C GLY A 9 -15.11 -14.20 -5.24
N THR A 10 -15.76 -15.10 -5.96
CA THR A 10 -15.11 -15.92 -7.01
C THR A 10 -14.53 -15.06 -8.14
N ASN A 11 -15.19 -13.94 -8.44
CA ASN A 11 -14.76 -12.96 -9.46
C ASN A 11 -14.12 -11.71 -8.83
N GLY A 12 -13.62 -11.84 -7.60
CA GLY A 12 -13.14 -10.72 -6.80
C GLY A 12 -14.23 -10.04 -5.99
N GLY A 13 -13.81 -9.08 -5.15
CA GLY A 13 -14.66 -8.30 -4.27
C GLY A 13 -14.71 -8.82 -2.84
N VAL A 14 -14.92 -7.89 -1.92
CA VAL A 14 -15.09 -8.17 -0.49
C VAL A 14 -16.57 -8.25 -0.17
N TYR A 15 -16.98 -9.35 0.43
CA TYR A 15 -18.37 -9.59 0.86
C TYR A 15 -18.45 -9.79 2.36
N ARG A 16 -19.50 -9.24 2.96
CA ARG A 16 -19.88 -9.52 4.35
C ARG A 16 -20.99 -10.56 4.39
N GLU A 17 -20.85 -11.55 5.25
CA GLU A 17 -21.94 -12.47 5.58
C GLU A 17 -22.83 -11.83 6.64
N VAL A 18 -24.11 -11.69 6.33
CA VAL A 18 -25.13 -11.16 7.26
C VAL A 18 -26.23 -12.18 7.42
N GLU A 19 -26.71 -12.33 8.64
CA GLU A 19 -27.91 -13.15 8.93
C GLU A 19 -29.14 -12.28 8.79
N THR A 20 -30.08 -12.73 7.98
CA THR A 20 -31.40 -12.10 7.79
C THR A 20 -32.48 -13.13 8.02
N GLN A 21 -33.68 -12.70 8.33
CA GLN A 21 -34.84 -13.60 8.38
C GLN A 21 -35.59 -13.56 7.05
N ASP A 22 -35.99 -14.74 6.57
CA ASP A 22 -36.91 -14.85 5.44
C ASP A 22 -38.39 -14.56 5.87
N GLU A 23 -39.28 -14.61 4.93
CA GLU A 23 -40.74 -14.38 5.18
C GLU A 23 -41.31 -15.40 6.16
N GLN A 24 -40.68 -16.56 6.33
CA GLN A 24 -41.06 -17.65 7.23
C GLN A 24 -40.33 -17.58 8.57
N LYS A 25 -39.59 -16.47 8.85
CA LYS A 25 -38.75 -16.26 10.06
C LYS A 25 -37.60 -17.24 10.22
N ASN A 26 -37.19 -17.96 9.16
CA ASN A 26 -35.97 -18.75 9.21
C ASN A 26 -34.76 -17.85 9.03
N THR A 27 -33.70 -18.11 9.77
CA THR A 27 -32.43 -17.40 9.61
C THR A 27 -31.73 -17.85 8.35
N ILE A 28 -31.56 -16.95 7.40
CA ILE A 28 -30.79 -17.16 6.17
C ILE A 28 -29.51 -16.32 6.17
N LYS A 29 -28.43 -16.88 5.62
CA LYS A 29 -27.18 -16.14 5.42
C LYS A 29 -27.19 -15.50 4.05
N LYS A 30 -27.00 -14.19 4.02
CA LYS A 30 -26.90 -13.39 2.79
C LYS A 30 -25.51 -12.77 2.70
N LYS A 31 -24.93 -12.74 1.49
CA LYS A 31 -23.70 -12.01 1.22
C LYS A 31 -24.03 -10.60 0.71
N VAL A 32 -23.45 -9.61 1.36
CA VAL A 32 -23.56 -8.20 0.97
C VAL A 32 -22.21 -7.77 0.41
N LEU A 33 -22.21 -7.20 -0.79
CA LEU A 33 -21.01 -6.66 -1.41
C LEU A 33 -20.56 -5.42 -0.66
N VAL A 34 -19.32 -5.41 -0.16
CA VAL A 34 -18.68 -4.30 0.54
C VAL A 34 -17.80 -3.49 -0.42
N LEU A 35 -16.96 -4.19 -1.18
CA LEU A 35 -16.10 -3.61 -2.22
C LEU A 35 -16.21 -4.44 -3.50
N PRO A 36 -16.23 -3.81 -4.69
CA PRO A 36 -16.32 -4.52 -5.97
C PRO A 36 -14.99 -5.15 -6.43
N TYR A 37 -13.93 -5.06 -5.64
CA TYR A 37 -12.60 -5.61 -5.87
C TYR A 37 -12.01 -6.11 -4.56
N ASP A 38 -10.98 -6.95 -4.66
CA ASP A 38 -10.29 -7.49 -3.48
C ASP A 38 -9.44 -6.41 -2.82
N LEU A 39 -9.44 -6.42 -1.49
CA LEU A 39 -8.60 -5.57 -0.65
C LEU A 39 -7.90 -6.46 0.38
N PHE A 40 -6.57 -6.56 0.31
CA PHE A 40 -5.78 -7.42 1.19
C PHE A 40 -4.94 -6.60 2.14
N ALA A 41 -4.96 -6.93 3.42
CA ALA A 41 -3.94 -6.46 4.35
C ALA A 41 -2.65 -7.27 4.11
N VAL A 42 -1.55 -6.55 3.96
CA VAL A 42 -0.23 -7.12 3.65
C VAL A 42 0.66 -7.10 4.88
N ASP A 43 0.80 -5.91 5.49
CA ASP A 43 1.69 -5.71 6.64
C ASP A 43 1.28 -4.51 7.50
N ILE A 44 1.92 -4.41 8.68
CA ILE A 44 1.95 -3.18 9.47
C ILE A 44 3.31 -2.52 9.23
N LEU A 45 3.29 -1.27 8.84
CA LEU A 45 4.49 -0.46 8.63
C LEU A 45 4.73 0.45 9.82
N ASN A 46 5.97 0.54 10.27
CA ASN A 46 6.42 1.55 11.22
C ASN A 46 7.15 2.66 10.45
N VAL A 47 6.51 3.81 10.35
CA VAL A 47 7.04 5.00 9.65
C VAL A 47 7.19 6.10 10.68
N ASN A 48 8.40 6.53 10.97
CA ASN A 48 8.68 7.58 11.98
C ASN A 48 8.04 7.30 13.36
N LYS A 49 8.06 6.04 13.81
CA LYS A 49 7.42 5.57 15.06
C LYS A 49 5.88 5.59 15.04
N GLU A 50 5.26 5.87 13.90
CA GLU A 50 3.82 5.72 13.70
C GLU A 50 3.54 4.42 12.93
N HIS A 51 2.55 3.65 13.40
CA HIS A 51 2.12 2.44 12.72
C HIS A 51 1.07 2.74 11.66
N HIS A 52 1.21 2.08 10.52
CA HIS A 52 0.30 2.17 9.38
C HIS A 52 -0.11 0.79 8.92
N VAL A 53 -1.37 0.61 8.59
CA VAL A 53 -1.87 -0.61 7.93
C VAL A 53 -1.60 -0.49 6.44
N TYR A 54 -0.80 -1.41 5.91
CA TYR A 54 -0.50 -1.51 4.49
C TYR A 54 -1.41 -2.55 3.83
N MET A 55 -2.12 -2.13 2.80
CA MET A 55 -3.08 -2.97 2.08
C MET A 55 -2.85 -2.85 0.57
N LEU A 56 -3.29 -3.85 -0.18
CA LEU A 56 -3.31 -3.87 -1.64
C LEU A 56 -4.74 -4.00 -2.13
N ALA A 57 -5.19 -3.07 -2.96
CA ALA A 57 -6.46 -3.13 -3.67
C ALA A 57 -6.22 -3.66 -5.09
N MET A 58 -6.86 -4.79 -5.43
CA MET A 58 -6.76 -5.43 -6.75
C MET A 58 -7.89 -4.91 -7.63
N ARG A 59 -7.65 -3.81 -8.32
CA ARG A 59 -8.63 -3.18 -9.22
C ARG A 59 -8.48 -3.69 -10.66
N PRO A 60 -9.51 -3.56 -11.52
CA PRO A 60 -9.40 -3.90 -12.94
C PRO A 60 -8.25 -3.17 -13.66
N GLU A 61 -7.97 -1.92 -13.26
CA GLU A 61 -6.93 -1.07 -13.84
C GLU A 61 -5.52 -1.42 -13.32
N GLY A 62 -5.42 -2.26 -12.28
CA GLY A 62 -4.18 -2.67 -11.65
C GLY A 62 -4.21 -2.65 -10.13
N THR A 63 -3.10 -3.07 -9.54
CA THR A 63 -2.94 -3.10 -8.08
C THR A 63 -2.59 -1.72 -7.54
N VAL A 64 -3.35 -1.26 -6.55
CA VAL A 64 -3.13 0.01 -5.86
C VAL A 64 -2.69 -0.24 -4.43
N GLN A 65 -1.63 0.44 -4.00
CA GLN A 65 -1.15 0.41 -2.62
C GLN A 65 -1.99 1.38 -1.77
N ILE A 66 -2.46 0.90 -0.62
CA ILE A 66 -3.28 1.65 0.32
C ILE A 66 -2.56 1.65 1.66
N ILE A 67 -2.35 2.83 2.22
CA ILE A 67 -1.66 3.00 3.51
C ILE A 67 -2.53 3.87 4.40
N ILE A 68 -2.91 3.33 5.55
CA ILE A 68 -3.81 4.00 6.50
C ILE A 68 -3.11 4.08 7.86
N PRO A 69 -3.04 5.26 8.50
CA PRO A 69 -2.55 5.35 9.88
C PRO A 69 -3.35 4.41 10.79
N GLN A 70 -2.68 3.58 11.58
CA GLN A 70 -3.35 2.62 12.46
C GLN A 70 -4.26 3.33 13.47
N LYS A 71 -3.89 4.54 13.89
CA LYS A 71 -4.72 5.39 14.75
C LYS A 71 -6.08 5.75 14.13
N SER A 72 -6.16 5.85 12.80
CA SER A 72 -7.43 6.14 12.11
C SER A 72 -8.38 4.94 12.10
N VAL A 73 -7.86 3.71 12.26
CA VAL A 73 -8.67 2.47 12.23
C VAL A 73 -9.54 2.29 13.49
N VAL A 74 -9.39 3.12 14.50
CA VAL A 74 -10.25 3.11 15.71
C VAL A 74 -11.56 3.89 15.51
N SER A 75 -11.64 4.75 14.47
CA SER A 75 -12.80 5.58 14.15
C SER A 75 -13.33 5.25 12.75
N LYS A 76 -14.63 4.95 12.66
CA LYS A 76 -15.28 4.68 11.37
C LYS A 76 -15.10 5.84 10.39
N ASP A 77 -15.38 7.06 10.85
CA ASP A 77 -15.37 8.24 9.98
C ASP A 77 -13.95 8.57 9.49
N GLU A 78 -12.93 8.40 10.32
CA GLU A 78 -11.54 8.60 9.92
C GLU A 78 -11.07 7.51 8.96
N THR A 79 -11.43 6.25 9.20
CA THR A 79 -11.11 5.14 8.30
C THR A 79 -11.71 5.38 6.92
N VAL A 80 -13.02 5.67 6.86
CA VAL A 80 -13.72 5.88 5.59
C VAL A 80 -13.16 7.09 4.84
N LYS A 81 -12.87 8.20 5.53
CA LYS A 81 -12.20 9.37 4.93
C LYS A 81 -10.80 9.04 4.39
N SER A 82 -9.99 8.33 5.15
CA SER A 82 -8.64 7.92 4.73
C SER A 82 -8.65 7.00 3.51
N LEU A 83 -9.64 6.11 3.44
CA LEU A 83 -9.85 5.24 2.29
C LEU A 83 -10.36 6.02 1.07
N ALA A 84 -11.35 6.89 1.26
CA ALA A 84 -11.91 7.72 0.19
C ALA A 84 -10.85 8.65 -0.44
N ALA A 85 -9.94 9.21 0.36
CA ALA A 85 -8.79 9.99 -0.12
C ALA A 85 -7.87 9.18 -1.06
N GLN A 86 -7.90 7.85 -0.98
CA GLN A 86 -7.15 6.93 -1.84
C GLN A 86 -8.06 6.22 -2.86
N ASN A 87 -9.26 6.80 -3.12
CA ASN A 87 -10.27 6.28 -4.03
C ASN A 87 -10.80 4.88 -3.65
N ILE A 88 -10.79 4.50 -2.39
CA ILE A 88 -11.45 3.30 -1.89
C ILE A 88 -12.80 3.70 -1.33
N ILE A 89 -13.85 3.36 -2.05
CA ILE A 89 -15.23 3.71 -1.70
C ILE A 89 -16.03 2.42 -1.59
N SER A 90 -16.84 2.30 -0.53
CA SER A 90 -17.72 1.15 -0.35
C SER A 90 -18.72 1.02 -1.50
N ALA A 91 -19.17 -0.19 -1.79
CA ALA A 91 -20.24 -0.43 -2.74
C ALA A 91 -21.54 0.26 -2.26
N PHE A 92 -22.39 0.62 -3.22
CA PHE A 92 -23.70 1.22 -2.90
C PHE A 92 -24.52 0.34 -1.96
N GLY A 93 -25.08 0.94 -0.94
CA GLY A 93 -25.97 0.27 0.01
C GLY A 93 -25.92 0.86 1.40
N SER A 94 -27.05 0.83 2.08
CA SER A 94 -27.18 1.30 3.46
C SER A 94 -26.25 0.50 4.39
N GLY A 95 -25.44 1.20 5.17
CA GLY A 95 -24.52 0.60 6.14
C GLY A 95 -23.22 0.04 5.57
N ASN A 96 -22.94 0.16 4.28
CA ASN A 96 -21.71 -0.37 3.68
C ASN A 96 -20.43 0.31 4.17
N ASP A 97 -20.48 1.58 4.54
CA ASP A 97 -19.35 2.25 5.19
C ASP A 97 -18.98 1.59 6.53
N LYS A 98 -20.00 1.15 7.29
CA LYS A 98 -19.75 0.36 8.50
C LYS A 98 -19.13 -1.00 8.17
N ASN A 99 -19.61 -1.67 7.13
CA ASN A 99 -19.06 -2.94 6.70
C ASN A 99 -17.60 -2.80 6.25
N LEU A 100 -17.28 -1.74 5.51
CA LEU A 100 -15.92 -1.43 5.09
C LEU A 100 -15.01 -1.14 6.29
N PHE A 101 -15.50 -0.34 7.25
CA PHE A 101 -14.78 -0.08 8.50
C PHE A 101 -14.50 -1.38 9.28
N ASP A 102 -15.54 -2.20 9.51
CA ASP A 102 -15.43 -3.47 10.23
C ASP A 102 -14.41 -4.40 9.54
N TYR A 103 -14.39 -4.43 8.20
CA TYR A 103 -13.44 -5.19 7.40
C TYR A 103 -12.00 -4.72 7.64
N VAL A 104 -11.74 -3.42 7.47
CA VAL A 104 -10.38 -2.85 7.61
C VAL A 104 -9.87 -3.00 9.05
N ARG A 105 -10.74 -2.78 10.02
CA ARG A 105 -10.42 -2.98 11.43
C ARG A 105 -10.07 -4.43 11.73
N GLY A 106 -10.87 -5.39 11.26
CA GLY A 106 -10.58 -6.81 11.41
C GLY A 106 -9.26 -7.23 10.72
N CYS A 107 -8.95 -6.64 9.58
CA CYS A 107 -7.65 -6.82 8.92
C CYS A 107 -6.50 -6.31 9.80
N ALA A 108 -6.62 -5.10 10.37
CA ALA A 108 -5.61 -4.51 11.22
C ALA A 108 -5.39 -5.32 12.51
N GLU A 109 -6.47 -5.80 13.13
CA GLU A 109 -6.42 -6.66 14.33
C GLU A 109 -5.71 -7.98 14.03
N ASN A 110 -6.04 -8.64 12.93
CA ASN A 110 -5.39 -9.89 12.50
C ASN A 110 -3.88 -9.69 12.25
N MET A 111 -3.50 -8.57 11.63
CA MET A 111 -2.09 -8.28 11.35
C MET A 111 -1.31 -7.93 12.63
N SER A 112 -1.90 -7.15 13.54
CA SER A 112 -1.27 -6.77 14.79
C SER A 112 -0.98 -7.96 15.71
N THR A 113 -1.80 -9.01 15.64
CA THR A 113 -1.58 -10.26 16.38
C THR A 113 -0.60 -11.20 15.72
N ALA A 114 -0.48 -11.17 14.40
CA ALA A 114 0.27 -12.15 13.61
C ALA A 114 1.71 -11.73 13.30
N LYS A 115 2.00 -10.42 13.20
CA LYS A 115 3.26 -9.91 12.68
C LYS A 115 3.82 -8.74 13.49
N ARG A 116 5.16 -8.66 13.53
CA ARG A 116 5.87 -7.46 13.96
C ARG A 116 5.81 -6.41 12.84
N ALA A 117 5.62 -5.14 13.21
CA ALA A 117 5.68 -4.03 12.26
C ALA A 117 7.03 -3.99 11.52
N ILE A 118 6.98 -3.71 10.23
CA ILE A 118 8.17 -3.54 9.38
C ILE A 118 8.60 -2.08 9.47
N ASP A 119 9.84 -1.84 9.87
CA ASP A 119 10.41 -0.51 9.85
C ASP A 119 10.63 -0.04 8.40
N VAL A 120 10.01 1.07 8.05
CA VAL A 120 10.11 1.70 6.73
C VAL A 120 11.00 2.94 6.85
N PRO A 121 11.99 3.09 5.97
CA PRO A 121 12.82 4.29 5.94
C PRO A 121 12.00 5.56 5.79
N SER A 122 12.34 6.60 6.54
CA SER A 122 11.64 7.88 6.53
C SER A 122 11.98 8.77 5.33
N GLY A 123 12.94 8.36 4.50
CA GLY A 123 13.41 9.16 3.37
C GLY A 123 14.26 8.37 2.39
N TYR A 124 14.60 9.04 1.29
CA TYR A 124 15.50 8.56 0.27
C TYR A 124 16.97 8.76 0.68
N GLY A 125 17.87 8.03 0.00
CA GLY A 125 19.30 8.14 0.22
C GLY A 125 19.83 7.15 1.26
N TRP A 126 20.98 7.46 1.83
CA TRP A 126 21.67 6.62 2.80
C TRP A 126 20.91 6.53 4.12
N GLN A 127 20.77 5.30 4.62
CA GLN A 127 20.15 4.99 5.90
C GLN A 127 21.22 4.74 6.98
N PRO A 128 20.88 4.90 8.27
CA PRO A 128 21.83 4.68 9.36
C PRO A 128 22.43 3.26 9.41
N ASP A 129 21.72 2.27 8.88
CA ASP A 129 22.14 0.87 8.79
C ASP A 129 23.06 0.57 7.56
N GLY A 130 23.44 1.62 6.81
CA GLY A 130 24.23 1.51 5.59
C GLY A 130 23.43 1.09 4.36
N GLY A 131 22.13 0.96 4.46
CA GLY A 131 21.26 0.74 3.32
C GLY A 131 21.09 2.02 2.49
N PHE A 132 20.71 1.87 1.22
CA PHE A 132 20.40 2.98 0.32
C PHE A 132 18.99 2.84 -0.22
N VAL A 133 18.19 3.91 -0.12
CA VAL A 133 16.78 3.92 -0.56
C VAL A 133 16.64 4.74 -1.83
N ALA A 134 16.15 4.10 -2.89
CA ALA A 134 15.83 4.76 -4.16
C ALA A 134 14.71 4.00 -4.89
N GLY A 135 13.83 4.73 -5.61
CA GLY A 135 12.80 4.14 -6.47
C GLY A 135 11.85 3.16 -5.77
N GLY A 136 11.56 3.37 -4.48
CA GLY A 136 10.72 2.46 -3.70
C GLY A 136 11.40 1.13 -3.32
N LYS A 137 12.73 1.10 -3.36
CA LYS A 137 13.54 -0.06 -2.97
C LYS A 137 14.58 0.33 -1.95
N ILE A 138 14.90 -0.59 -1.04
CA ILE A 138 16.08 -0.51 -0.19
C ILE A 138 17.15 -1.47 -0.72
N PHE A 139 18.34 -0.95 -0.93
CA PHE A 139 19.54 -1.68 -1.32
C PHE A 139 20.40 -1.84 -0.07
N ARG A 140 20.60 -3.07 0.39
CA ARG A 140 21.37 -3.35 1.60
C ARG A 140 22.82 -3.65 1.29
N PRO A 141 23.75 -3.40 2.23
CA PRO A 141 25.17 -3.75 2.06
C PRO A 141 25.39 -5.24 1.80
N THR A 142 24.48 -6.10 2.23
CA THR A 142 24.47 -7.55 1.97
C THR A 142 24.19 -7.92 0.52
N GLY A 143 23.81 -6.95 -0.33
CA GLY A 143 23.37 -7.17 -1.71
C GLY A 143 21.87 -7.43 -1.85
N ASP A 144 21.13 -7.53 -0.74
CA ASP A 144 19.69 -7.72 -0.77
C ASP A 144 18.98 -6.46 -1.28
N ILE A 145 17.98 -6.67 -2.13
CA ILE A 145 17.10 -5.60 -2.63
C ILE A 145 15.67 -5.92 -2.20
N GLN A 146 15.09 -5.04 -1.40
CA GLN A 146 13.73 -5.20 -0.92
C GLN A 146 12.84 -4.08 -1.49
N GLN A 147 11.70 -4.45 -2.07
CA GLN A 147 10.65 -3.50 -2.41
C GLN A 147 9.96 -3.03 -1.12
N ILE A 148 9.86 -1.73 -0.94
CA ILE A 148 9.21 -1.13 0.23
C ILE A 148 8.18 -0.10 -0.21
N PRO A 149 7.01 -0.05 0.45
CA PRO A 149 6.10 1.07 0.30
C PRO A 149 6.72 2.32 0.96
N MET A 150 6.57 3.47 0.33
CA MET A 150 7.08 4.76 0.82
C MET A 150 5.93 5.73 1.03
N PRO A 151 5.21 5.67 2.16
CA PRO A 151 4.06 6.53 2.45
C PRO A 151 4.42 8.02 2.38
N GLY A 152 3.62 8.79 1.65
CA GLY A 152 3.84 10.24 1.48
C GLY A 152 4.97 10.62 0.52
N LEU A 153 5.67 9.64 -0.08
CA LEU A 153 6.76 9.85 -1.01
C LEU A 153 6.49 9.22 -2.40
N GLU A 154 5.21 8.97 -2.71
CA GLU A 154 4.80 8.29 -3.94
C GLU A 154 5.26 9.04 -5.20
N ASN A 155 5.14 10.36 -5.19
CA ASN A 155 5.57 11.20 -6.31
C ASN A 155 7.10 11.14 -6.50
N VAL A 156 7.87 11.15 -5.41
CA VAL A 156 9.33 11.03 -5.45
C VAL A 156 9.73 9.63 -5.88
N THR A 157 9.04 8.59 -5.37
CA THR A 157 9.25 7.21 -5.79
C THR A 157 9.04 7.05 -7.30
N HIS A 158 8.00 7.68 -7.84
CA HIS A 158 7.74 7.65 -9.28
C HIS A 158 8.83 8.39 -10.07
N ALA A 159 9.24 9.57 -9.61
CA ALA A 159 10.26 10.39 -10.25
C ALA A 159 11.67 9.74 -10.21
N THR A 160 11.94 8.92 -9.19
CA THR A 160 13.24 8.23 -9.02
C THR A 160 13.27 6.83 -9.61
N LYS A 161 12.21 6.39 -10.31
CA LYS A 161 12.26 5.13 -11.06
C LYS A 161 13.33 5.20 -12.13
N PRO A 162 14.15 4.14 -12.27
CA PRO A 162 15.14 4.07 -13.34
C PRO A 162 14.44 4.24 -14.71
N MET A 163 14.88 5.21 -15.49
CA MET A 163 14.42 5.42 -16.85
C MET A 163 15.57 5.18 -17.82
N GLY A 164 15.28 4.48 -18.91
CA GLY A 164 16.28 4.12 -19.91
C GLY A 164 17.04 2.83 -19.59
N THR A 165 18.13 2.59 -20.34
CA THR A 165 18.97 1.40 -20.22
C THR A 165 20.32 1.73 -19.60
N LEU A 166 20.97 0.75 -18.96
CA LEU A 166 22.33 0.91 -18.45
C LEU A 166 23.32 1.32 -19.55
N GLU A 167 23.12 0.82 -20.77
CA GLU A 167 23.94 1.19 -21.93
C GLU A 167 23.76 2.67 -22.31
N GLY A 168 22.53 3.16 -22.30
CA GLY A 168 22.24 4.59 -22.51
C GLY A 168 22.89 5.46 -21.45
N TRP A 169 22.82 5.05 -20.17
CA TRP A 169 23.49 5.75 -19.07
C TRP A 169 25.02 5.76 -19.23
N ARG A 170 25.64 4.68 -19.69
CA ARG A 170 27.09 4.64 -19.92
C ARG A 170 27.54 5.54 -21.08
N LYS A 171 26.69 5.75 -22.08
CA LYS A 171 26.95 6.66 -23.21
C LYS A 171 26.85 8.13 -22.82
N PHE A 172 26.05 8.47 -21.80
CA PHE A 172 25.82 9.85 -21.38
C PHE A 172 27.10 10.58 -20.93
N PRO A 173 27.93 10.05 -20.02
CA PRO A 173 29.22 10.66 -19.67
C PRO A 173 30.15 10.82 -20.85
N GLN A 174 30.22 9.82 -21.75
CA GLN A 174 31.05 9.89 -22.96
C GLN A 174 30.61 11.01 -23.89
N MET A 175 29.31 11.22 -24.02
CA MET A 175 28.76 12.32 -24.81
C MET A 175 29.08 13.69 -24.19
N LEU A 176 29.04 13.82 -22.85
CA LEU A 176 29.40 15.04 -22.14
C LEU A 176 30.90 15.37 -22.26
N ILE A 177 31.75 14.34 -22.14
CA ILE A 177 33.21 14.49 -22.35
C ILE A 177 33.49 14.94 -23.80
N ALA A 178 32.86 14.31 -24.79
CA ALA A 178 33.03 14.67 -26.19
C ALA A 178 32.57 16.09 -26.53
N ARG A 179 31.73 16.69 -25.68
CA ARG A 179 31.25 18.09 -25.80
C ARG A 179 31.93 19.06 -24.85
N GLU A 180 32.99 18.63 -24.17
CA GLU A 180 33.73 19.41 -23.17
C GLU A 180 32.86 19.95 -22.02
N MET A 181 31.76 19.27 -21.70
CA MET A 181 30.79 19.67 -20.66
C MET A 181 31.19 19.04 -19.30
N TYR A 182 32.41 19.27 -18.85
CA TYR A 182 32.98 18.64 -17.64
C TYR A 182 32.27 19.09 -16.36
N ASP A 183 31.79 20.33 -16.32
CA ASP A 183 31.11 20.88 -15.14
C ASP A 183 29.82 20.10 -14.81
N ILE A 184 29.10 19.62 -15.83
CA ILE A 184 27.89 18.83 -15.64
C ILE A 184 28.21 17.46 -15.04
N LEU A 185 29.34 16.84 -15.45
CA LEU A 185 29.81 15.59 -14.86
C LEU A 185 30.21 15.75 -13.40
N ALA A 186 30.83 16.87 -13.04
CA ALA A 186 31.23 17.14 -11.66
C ALA A 186 30.04 17.29 -10.72
N ILE A 187 28.93 17.92 -11.17
CA ILE A 187 27.70 18.07 -10.38
C ILE A 187 27.00 16.72 -10.15
N GLY A 188 27.08 15.80 -11.11
CA GLY A 188 26.43 14.48 -11.01
C GLY A 188 27.19 13.46 -10.15
N CYS A 189 28.43 13.75 -9.75
CA CYS A 189 29.29 12.86 -8.96
C CYS A 189 29.47 13.34 -7.50
N GLY A 190 28.82 14.43 -7.09
CA GLY A 190 28.88 15.01 -5.75
C GLY A 190 27.88 14.47 -4.75
#